data_691245aef2e9615cac413e3c28f76065
#
_entry.id   691245aef2e9615cac413e3c28f76065
#
_cell.length_a   1.000
_cell.length_b   1.000
_cell.length_c   1.000
_cell.angle_alpha   90.00
_cell.angle_beta   90.00
_cell.angle_gamma   90.00
#
_symmetry.space_group_name_H-M   'P 1'
#
loop_
_entity.id
_entity.type
_entity.pdbx_description
1 polymer ?
#
loop_
_entity_poly.entity_id
_entity_poly.type
_entity_poly.pdbx_seq_one_letter_code
_entity_poly.pdbx_strand_id
1 'polypeptide(L)'
;VDEDGFIRVGPTQQVEGLPQILAAGDVARRTDVRVRHSGVHAVYAGPVLATNLRRLIAGRSDLATYSPFGKDFYLFNTCRGTSILSYGAFGLKARWLRRLKDWLDRRWIARFSGR
;
A
#
# COMPACT_ATOMS: atom_id res chain seq x y z
N VAL A 1 -17.59 8.78 3.02
CA VAL A 1 -16.27 9.33 3.43
C VAL A 1 -16.33 9.68 4.89
N ASP A 2 -15.19 9.71 5.56
CA ASP A 2 -15.08 10.22 6.92
C ASP A 2 -14.95 11.75 6.97
N GLU A 3 -14.76 12.30 8.17
CA GLU A 3 -14.64 13.76 8.40
C GLU A 3 -13.43 14.39 7.70
N ASP A 4 -12.37 13.60 7.44
CA ASP A 4 -11.17 14.04 6.74
C ASP A 4 -11.26 13.82 5.21
N GLY A 5 -12.37 13.28 4.69
CA GLY A 5 -12.62 13.05 3.29
C GLY A 5 -12.11 11.70 2.75
N PHE A 6 -11.65 10.77 3.61
CA PHE A 6 -11.22 9.43 3.19
C PHE A 6 -12.40 8.46 3.07
N ILE A 7 -12.26 7.51 2.15
CA ILE A 7 -13.24 6.42 1.97
C ILE A 7 -13.02 5.38 3.07
N ARG A 8 -14.04 5.14 3.90
CA ARG A 8 -13.99 4.14 4.98
C ARG A 8 -14.10 2.74 4.42
N VAL A 9 -13.14 1.87 4.76
CA VAL A 9 -13.06 0.48 4.28
C VAL A 9 -12.78 -0.51 5.41
N GLY A 10 -13.33 -1.72 5.27
CA GLY A 10 -13.03 -2.84 6.13
C GLY A 10 -11.74 -3.60 5.77
N PRO A 11 -11.47 -4.74 6.45
CA PRO A 11 -10.27 -5.57 6.20
C PRO A 11 -10.18 -6.12 4.77
N THR A 12 -11.30 -6.34 4.13
CA THR A 12 -11.41 -6.81 2.74
C THR A 12 -11.31 -5.69 1.70
N GLN A 13 -11.09 -4.45 2.15
CA GLN A 13 -11.09 -3.24 1.32
C GLN A 13 -12.44 -2.88 0.71
N GLN A 14 -13.52 -3.50 1.16
CA GLN A 14 -14.87 -3.09 0.81
C GLN A 14 -15.23 -1.79 1.51
N VAL A 15 -15.90 -0.90 0.77
CA VAL A 15 -16.40 0.37 1.30
C VAL A 15 -17.56 0.11 2.27
N GLU A 16 -17.53 0.73 3.44
CA GLU A 16 -18.61 0.62 4.41
C GLU A 16 -19.94 1.11 3.83
N GLY A 17 -20.97 0.28 3.94
CA GLY A 17 -22.29 0.53 3.37
C GLY A 17 -22.42 0.29 1.87
N LEU A 18 -21.31 0.01 1.14
CA LEU A 18 -21.29 -0.25 -0.28
C LEU A 18 -20.39 -1.46 -0.60
N PRO A 19 -20.81 -2.69 -0.24
CA PRO A 19 -19.96 -3.89 -0.31
C PRO A 19 -19.52 -4.27 -1.73
N GLN A 20 -20.17 -3.75 -2.76
CA GLN A 20 -19.79 -3.93 -4.16
C GLN A 20 -18.64 -3.00 -4.61
N ILE A 21 -18.28 -1.99 -3.80
CA ILE A 21 -17.21 -1.04 -4.09
C ILE A 21 -15.99 -1.38 -3.23
N LEU A 22 -14.82 -1.36 -3.85
CA LEU A 22 -13.53 -1.56 -3.19
C LEU A 22 -12.69 -0.29 -3.28
N ALA A 23 -11.97 0.04 -2.22
CA ALA A 23 -11.01 1.13 -2.22
C ALA A 23 -9.72 0.74 -1.47
N ALA A 24 -8.57 1.21 -1.97
CA ALA A 24 -7.25 0.97 -1.37
C ALA A 24 -6.30 2.14 -1.65
N GLY A 25 -5.17 2.15 -0.95
CA GLY A 25 -4.17 3.22 -1.05
C GLY A 25 -4.58 4.46 -0.26
N ASP A 26 -4.03 5.61 -0.65
CA ASP A 26 -4.13 6.84 0.15
C ASP A 26 -5.54 7.46 0.19
N VAL A 27 -6.45 7.00 -0.68
CA VAL A 27 -7.85 7.41 -0.67
C VAL A 27 -8.68 6.68 0.39
N ALA A 28 -8.18 5.54 0.88
CA ALA A 28 -8.91 4.64 1.77
C ALA A 28 -8.41 4.74 3.22
N ARG A 29 -9.35 4.74 4.17
CA ARG A 29 -9.08 4.63 5.60
C ARG A 29 -9.67 3.34 6.17
N ARG A 30 -8.81 2.49 6.72
CA ARG A 30 -9.22 1.28 7.43
C ARG A 30 -9.91 1.64 8.75
N THR A 31 -11.03 1.00 9.03
CA THR A 31 -11.84 1.28 10.23
C THR A 31 -11.50 0.36 11.40
N ASP A 32 -10.88 -0.77 11.14
CA ASP A 32 -10.49 -1.77 12.13
C ASP A 32 -9.05 -1.62 12.65
N VAL A 33 -8.15 -1.04 11.85
CA VAL A 33 -6.74 -0.83 12.21
C VAL A 33 -6.23 0.51 11.68
N ARG A 34 -5.31 1.11 12.40
CA ARG A 34 -4.65 2.34 11.94
C ARG A 34 -3.58 1.99 10.90
N VAL A 35 -3.80 2.39 9.66
CA VAL A 35 -2.82 2.29 8.57
C VAL A 35 -2.34 3.69 8.22
N ARG A 36 -1.04 3.90 8.13
CA ARG A 36 -0.49 5.15 7.62
C ARG A 36 -0.61 5.19 6.11
N HIS A 37 -1.00 6.34 5.58
CA HIS A 37 -0.98 6.56 4.14
C HIS A 37 0.46 6.51 3.64
N SER A 38 0.78 5.54 2.81
CA SER A 38 2.12 5.37 2.23
C SER A 38 2.07 4.52 0.98
N GLY A 39 2.95 4.80 0.01
CA GLY A 39 3.07 4.02 -1.21
C GLY A 39 3.32 2.54 -0.96
N VAL A 40 4.00 2.18 0.14
CA VAL A 40 4.23 0.77 0.50
C VAL A 40 2.92 0.07 0.80
N HIS A 41 2.06 0.64 1.64
CA HIS A 41 0.76 0.05 1.94
C HIS A 41 -0.16 0.00 0.71
N ALA A 42 -0.15 1.05 -0.13
CA ALA A 42 -0.92 1.07 -1.37
C ALA A 42 -0.51 -0.09 -2.31
N VAL A 43 0.80 -0.29 -2.46
CA VAL A 43 1.38 -1.34 -3.30
C VAL A 43 1.02 -2.74 -2.81
N TYR A 44 1.08 -3.02 -1.51
CA TYR A 44 0.74 -4.34 -0.97
C TYR A 44 -0.77 -4.59 -0.87
N ALA A 45 -1.57 -3.54 -0.76
CA ALA A 45 -3.02 -3.62 -0.81
C ALA A 45 -3.55 -3.97 -2.21
N GLY A 46 -2.85 -3.57 -3.28
CA GLY A 46 -3.25 -3.77 -4.66
C GLY A 46 -3.57 -5.21 -5.06
N PRO A 47 -2.70 -6.21 -4.80
CA PRO A 47 -2.98 -7.62 -5.09
C PRO A 47 -4.21 -8.17 -4.36
N VAL A 48 -4.45 -7.76 -3.12
CA VAL A 48 -5.63 -8.14 -2.36
C VAL A 48 -6.89 -7.54 -2.98
N LEU A 49 -6.84 -6.25 -3.34
CA LEU A 49 -7.93 -5.56 -4.03
C LEU A 49 -8.25 -6.24 -5.37
N ALA A 50 -7.25 -6.57 -6.17
CA ALA A 50 -7.44 -7.26 -7.45
C ALA A 50 -8.06 -8.66 -7.28
N THR A 51 -7.64 -9.39 -6.25
CA THR A 51 -8.21 -10.70 -5.91
C THR A 51 -9.68 -10.57 -5.51
N ASN A 52 -9.99 -9.60 -4.65
CA ASN A 52 -11.35 -9.38 -4.17
C ASN A 52 -12.28 -8.89 -5.28
N LEU A 53 -11.77 -8.03 -6.17
CA LEU A 53 -12.55 -7.61 -7.34
C LEU A 53 -12.95 -8.81 -8.23
N ARG A 54 -11.99 -9.72 -8.52
CA ARG A 54 -12.29 -10.92 -9.30
C ARG A 54 -13.30 -11.83 -8.58
N ARG A 55 -13.19 -11.97 -7.26
CA ARG A 55 -14.11 -12.78 -6.45
C ARG A 55 -15.52 -12.19 -6.45
N LEU A 56 -15.64 -10.88 -6.27
CA LEU A 56 -16.94 -10.19 -6.32
C LEU A 56 -17.61 -10.33 -7.70
N ILE A 57 -16.86 -10.16 -8.79
CA ILE A 57 -17.37 -10.38 -10.16
C ILE A 57 -17.85 -11.82 -10.36
N ALA A 58 -17.16 -12.78 -9.74
CA ALA A 58 -17.56 -14.20 -9.77
C ALA A 58 -18.68 -14.57 -8.78
N GLY A 59 -19.30 -13.59 -8.10
CA GLY A 59 -20.36 -13.82 -7.11
C GLY A 59 -19.90 -14.48 -5.81
N ARG A 60 -18.59 -14.44 -5.51
CA ARG A 60 -18.02 -15.04 -4.29
C ARG A 60 -18.05 -14.08 -3.12
N SER A 61 -18.28 -14.61 -1.92
CA SER A 61 -18.29 -13.86 -0.66
C SER A 61 -17.04 -14.08 0.21
N ASP A 62 -16.19 -15.07 -0.11
CA ASP A 62 -14.95 -15.38 0.60
C ASP A 62 -13.81 -14.40 0.22
N LEU A 63 -13.88 -13.17 0.67
CA LEU A 63 -12.92 -12.14 0.32
C LEU A 63 -11.63 -12.26 1.15
N ALA A 64 -10.50 -11.95 0.51
CA ALA A 64 -9.20 -11.89 1.15
C ALA A 64 -9.07 -10.62 2.00
N THR A 65 -8.33 -10.72 3.11
CA THR A 65 -8.04 -9.58 3.98
C THR A 65 -6.65 -9.02 3.71
N TYR A 66 -6.51 -7.70 3.78
CA TYR A 66 -5.22 -7.04 3.78
C TYR A 66 -4.76 -6.80 5.23
N SER A 67 -3.62 -7.39 5.61
CA SER A 67 -2.98 -7.16 6.90
C SER A 67 -1.83 -6.16 6.74
N PRO A 68 -1.94 -4.93 7.26
CA PRO A 68 -0.87 -3.95 7.18
C PRO A 68 0.32 -4.33 8.07
N PHE A 69 1.51 -3.85 7.71
CA PHE A 69 2.72 -4.08 8.51
C PHE A 69 2.69 -3.21 9.78
N GLY A 70 3.21 -3.78 10.88
CA GLY A 70 3.29 -3.08 12.16
C GLY A 70 4.40 -2.04 12.28
N LYS A 71 5.37 -2.02 11.36
CA LYS A 71 6.48 -1.05 11.33
C LYS A 71 6.65 -0.49 9.93
N ASP A 72 6.65 0.84 9.86
CA ASP A 72 6.83 1.53 8.59
C ASP A 72 8.30 1.51 8.16
N PHE A 73 8.51 1.12 6.92
CA PHE A 73 9.78 1.18 6.23
C PHE A 73 9.67 2.26 5.14
N TYR A 74 10.52 3.26 5.21
CA TYR A 74 10.58 4.31 4.21
C TYR A 74 11.98 4.40 3.61
N LEU A 75 12.04 4.55 2.30
CA LEU A 75 13.28 4.80 1.57
C LEU A 75 13.05 5.97 0.62
N PHE A 76 13.56 7.13 1.00
CA PHE A 76 13.37 8.37 0.27
C PHE A 76 14.64 8.77 -0.49
N ASN A 77 14.50 9.12 -1.76
CA ASN A 77 15.58 9.79 -2.51
C ASN A 77 15.66 11.26 -2.09
N THR A 78 16.87 11.73 -1.85
CA THR A 78 17.15 13.15 -1.71
C THR A 78 17.63 13.72 -3.05
N CYS A 79 17.35 14.98 -3.33
CA CYS A 79 17.81 15.64 -4.58
C CYS A 79 19.34 15.77 -4.69
N ARG A 80 20.11 15.35 -3.65
CA ARG A 80 21.58 15.49 -3.57
C ARG A 80 22.32 14.16 -3.76
N GLY A 81 21.77 13.19 -4.48
CA GLY A 81 22.43 11.93 -4.81
C GLY A 81 22.56 10.93 -3.65
N THR A 82 21.82 11.14 -2.56
CA THR A 82 21.72 10.25 -1.41
C THR A 82 20.29 9.76 -1.23
N SER A 83 20.08 8.72 -0.43
CA SER A 83 18.75 8.31 0.05
C SER A 83 18.76 8.19 1.56
N ILE A 84 17.58 8.36 2.15
CA ILE A 84 17.33 8.20 3.57
C ILE A 84 16.49 6.94 3.75
N LEU A 85 17.00 6.03 4.54
CA LEU A 85 16.28 4.88 5.08
C LEU A 85 15.70 5.27 6.44
N SER A 86 14.42 5.02 6.67
CA SER A 86 13.77 5.17 7.96
C SER A 86 13.01 3.89 8.30
N TYR A 87 13.26 3.36 9.49
CA TYR A 87 12.57 2.18 10.01
C TYR A 87 12.34 2.34 11.52
N GLY A 88 11.10 2.62 11.91
CA GLY A 88 10.77 2.93 13.29
C GLY A 88 11.55 4.17 13.80
N ALA A 89 12.35 4.00 14.86
CA ALA A 89 13.20 5.05 15.41
C ALA A 89 14.59 5.14 14.73
N PHE A 90 14.93 4.20 13.82
CA PHE A 90 16.22 4.16 13.13
C PHE A 90 16.18 4.94 11.83
N GLY A 91 17.18 5.79 11.61
CA GLY A 91 17.36 6.55 10.36
C GLY A 91 18.79 6.47 9.86
N LEU A 92 18.98 6.21 8.56
CA LEU A 92 20.29 6.17 7.90
C LEU A 92 20.25 6.96 6.59
N LYS A 93 21.22 7.85 6.38
CA LYS A 93 21.42 8.56 5.13
C LYS A 93 22.72 8.13 4.47
N ALA A 94 22.65 7.60 3.24
CA ALA A 94 23.83 7.14 2.53
C ALA A 94 23.67 7.25 0.99
N ARG A 95 24.81 7.30 0.27
CA ARG A 95 24.83 7.34 -1.21
C ARG A 95 24.47 5.98 -1.83
N TRP A 96 24.91 4.89 -1.22
CA TRP A 96 24.62 3.53 -1.70
C TRP A 96 23.15 3.15 -1.58
N LEU A 97 22.41 3.73 -0.63
CA LEU A 97 20.96 3.54 -0.47
C LEU A 97 20.19 3.98 -1.73
N ARG A 98 20.69 4.95 -2.48
CA ARG A 98 20.09 5.34 -3.75
C ARG A 98 20.13 4.21 -4.77
N ARG A 99 21.28 3.52 -4.89
CA ARG A 99 21.39 2.38 -5.80
C ARG A 99 20.47 1.23 -5.39
N LEU A 100 20.36 0.99 -4.09
CA LEU A 100 19.42 0.00 -3.55
C LEU A 100 17.97 0.37 -3.88
N LYS A 101 17.60 1.64 -3.69
CA LYS A 101 16.25 2.11 -4.03
C LYS A 101 15.95 1.97 -5.52
N ASP A 102 16.87 2.42 -6.38
CA ASP A 102 16.70 2.32 -7.83
C ASP A 102 16.56 0.85 -8.28
N TRP A 103 17.29 -0.07 -7.65
CA TRP A 103 17.17 -1.51 -7.92
C TRP A 103 15.82 -2.07 -7.45
N LEU A 104 15.37 -1.71 -6.25
CA LEU A 104 14.07 -2.11 -5.72
C LEU A 104 12.93 -1.60 -6.61
N ASP A 105 12.96 -0.32 -6.99
CA ASP A 105 11.94 0.31 -7.84
C ASP A 105 11.87 -0.37 -9.21
N ARG A 106 13.03 -0.61 -9.86
CA ARG A 106 13.09 -1.31 -11.16
C ARG A 106 12.56 -2.74 -11.07
N ARG A 107 12.93 -3.48 -10.02
CA ARG A 107 12.44 -4.85 -9.79
C ARG A 107 10.93 -4.86 -9.56
N TRP A 108 10.42 -3.84 -8.90
CA TRP A 108 8.99 -3.69 -8.67
C TRP A 108 8.25 -3.38 -9.98
N ILE A 109 8.70 -2.38 -10.73
CA ILE A 109 8.11 -1.98 -12.02
C ILE A 109 8.11 -3.17 -13.00
N ALA A 110 9.17 -3.97 -13.02
CA ALA A 110 9.27 -5.13 -13.90
C ALA A 110 8.15 -6.17 -13.70
N ARG A 111 7.54 -6.24 -12.51
CA ARG A 111 6.38 -7.13 -12.25
C ARG A 111 5.12 -6.71 -12.98
N PHE A 112 5.01 -5.44 -13.35
CA PHE A 112 3.84 -4.86 -14.00
C PHE A 112 4.08 -4.49 -15.47
N SER A 113 5.32 -4.64 -15.95
CA SER A 113 5.71 -4.25 -17.31
C SER A 113 5.43 -5.33 -18.38
N GLY A 114 4.64 -6.36 -18.07
CA GLY A 114 4.06 -7.29 -19.04
C GLY A 114 5.04 -7.83 -20.08
N ARG A 115 6.18 -8.42 -19.67
CA ARG A 115 7.05 -9.23 -20.53
C ARG A 115 7.14 -10.64 -20.00
#